data_1d522f5c6bdea0fcc0143997310eb132
#
_entry.id   1d522f5c6bdea0fcc0143997310eb132
#
_cell.length_a   1.000
_cell.length_b   1.000
_cell.length_c   1.000
_cell.angle_alpha   90.00
_cell.angle_beta   90.00
_cell.angle_gamma   90.00
#
_symmetry.space_group_name_H-M   'P 1'
#
loop_
_entity.id
_entity.type
_entity.pdbx_description
1 polymer ?
#
loop_
_entity_poly.entity_id
_entity_poly.type
_entity_poly.pdbx_seq_one_letter_code
_entity_poly.pdbx_strand_id
1 'polypeptide(L)'
;MKSDGDRLGYYLFGGILVLVAVAVTLGFVVLPVIQGRSAGLDTWSAICRSLGVQAGSPAQVTPAAQSAARPVSTVVWDATVINQLSAANKQLGAQLAQDICAACHGQTGISPDSQFPHLSGQSAFAIYKQLHDYRSGVRQNALMTPVAQTLTDDQIIALSNHYATLTRGTLDRRLEVQADHRIDRLVRTGDTARGIPGCQSCHGTGAGGPVETPTISGQFQQYLALQLTNYASGARRNDVFSRMRDIASKLTDEEVRLLSGFYAEQ
;
A
#
# COMPACT_ATOMS: atom_id res chain seq x y z
N MET A 1 14.84 -59.14 35.54
CA MET A 1 13.41 -58.90 35.35
C MET A 1 13.21 -57.40 35.26
N LYS A 2 12.83 -56.88 34.06
CA LYS A 2 12.43 -55.45 33.93
C LYS A 2 11.13 -55.27 34.68
N SER A 3 11.05 -54.24 35.52
CA SER A 3 9.85 -53.99 36.33
C SER A 3 8.67 -53.65 35.41
N ASP A 4 7.43 -53.98 35.83
CA ASP A 4 6.24 -53.66 35.03
C ASP A 4 6.08 -52.15 34.80
N GLY A 5 6.66 -51.30 35.64
CA GLY A 5 6.71 -49.85 35.47
C GLY A 5 7.52 -49.40 34.26
N ASP A 6 8.64 -50.12 33.96
CA ASP A 6 9.47 -49.78 32.77
C ASP A 6 8.72 -50.09 31.47
N ARG A 7 7.94 -51.15 31.46
CA ARG A 7 7.13 -51.50 30.26
C ARG A 7 6.00 -50.50 30.01
N LEU A 8 5.33 -50.05 31.07
CA LEU A 8 4.28 -49.01 30.93
C LEU A 8 4.88 -47.70 30.39
N GLY A 9 6.04 -47.31 30.86
CA GLY A 9 6.75 -46.12 30.32
C GLY A 9 7.06 -46.21 28.85
N TYR A 10 7.52 -47.35 28.35
CA TYR A 10 7.76 -47.57 26.90
C TYR A 10 6.48 -47.54 26.08
N TYR A 11 5.37 -48.09 26.57
CA TYR A 11 4.11 -48.04 25.83
C TYR A 11 3.52 -46.62 25.80
N LEU A 12 3.60 -45.87 26.89
CA LEU A 12 3.17 -44.47 26.94
C LEU A 12 4.00 -43.61 26.02
N PHE A 13 5.34 -43.72 26.06
CA PHE A 13 6.23 -42.97 25.20
C PHE A 13 6.03 -43.30 23.71
N GLY A 14 5.90 -44.59 23.38
CA GLY A 14 5.60 -45.04 22.03
C GLY A 14 4.24 -44.55 21.54
N GLY A 15 3.23 -44.57 22.40
CA GLY A 15 1.90 -44.05 22.09
C GLY A 15 1.91 -42.54 21.81
N ILE A 16 2.64 -41.76 22.62
CA ILE A 16 2.80 -40.30 22.39
C ILE A 16 3.50 -40.03 21.05
N LEU A 17 4.57 -40.77 20.74
CA LEU A 17 5.28 -40.60 19.46
C LEU A 17 4.37 -40.87 18.25
N VAL A 18 3.56 -41.92 18.33
CA VAL A 18 2.59 -42.24 17.27
C VAL A 18 1.55 -41.12 17.15
N LEU A 19 0.99 -40.62 18.24
CA LEU A 19 0.03 -39.52 18.20
C LEU A 19 0.61 -38.24 17.60
N VAL A 20 1.87 -37.92 17.97
CA VAL A 20 2.57 -36.76 17.38
C VAL A 20 2.79 -36.95 15.88
N ALA A 21 3.25 -38.13 15.47
CA ALA A 21 3.44 -38.43 14.05
C ALA A 21 2.13 -38.33 13.25
N VAL A 22 1.03 -38.83 13.79
CA VAL A 22 -0.30 -38.72 13.17
C VAL A 22 -0.74 -37.25 13.10
N ALA A 23 -0.59 -36.48 14.17
CA ALA A 23 -0.96 -35.08 14.19
C ALA A 23 -0.16 -34.23 13.19
N VAL A 24 1.16 -34.48 13.11
CA VAL A 24 2.03 -33.82 12.11
C VAL A 24 1.62 -34.21 10.70
N THR A 25 1.37 -35.48 10.43
CA THR A 25 0.95 -35.92 9.09
C THR A 25 -0.40 -35.33 8.70
N LEU A 26 -1.38 -35.32 9.60
CA LEU A 26 -2.68 -34.70 9.33
C LEU A 26 -2.56 -33.19 9.14
N GLY A 27 -1.83 -32.51 10.01
CA GLY A 27 -1.72 -31.02 9.98
C GLY A 27 -0.90 -30.50 8.82
N PHE A 28 0.24 -31.12 8.51
CA PHE A 28 1.19 -30.60 7.52
C PHE A 28 1.12 -31.25 6.14
N VAL A 29 0.45 -32.39 6.03
CA VAL A 29 0.36 -33.07 4.72
C VAL A 29 -1.10 -33.20 4.28
N VAL A 30 -1.93 -33.84 5.08
CA VAL A 30 -3.30 -34.19 4.65
C VAL A 30 -4.18 -32.95 4.48
N LEU A 31 -4.22 -32.07 5.49
CA LEU A 31 -5.05 -30.86 5.43
C LEU A 31 -4.60 -29.89 4.32
N PRO A 32 -3.31 -29.56 4.16
CA PRO A 32 -2.87 -28.72 3.06
C PRO A 32 -3.17 -29.30 1.67
N VAL A 33 -3.03 -30.63 1.50
CA VAL A 33 -3.37 -31.29 0.23
C VAL A 33 -4.85 -31.20 -0.10
N ILE A 34 -5.72 -31.42 0.89
CA ILE A 34 -7.18 -31.34 0.69
C ILE A 34 -7.57 -29.87 0.38
N GLN A 35 -7.07 -28.91 1.14
CA GLN A 35 -7.34 -27.48 0.92
C GLN A 35 -6.73 -26.98 -0.39
N GLY A 36 -5.52 -27.44 -0.74
CA GLY A 36 -4.86 -27.09 -1.98
C GLY A 36 -5.63 -27.56 -3.22
N ARG A 37 -6.17 -28.79 -3.18
CA ARG A 37 -7.01 -29.32 -4.26
C ARG A 37 -8.30 -28.52 -4.47
N SER A 38 -8.95 -28.09 -3.40
CA SER A 38 -10.14 -27.24 -3.48
C SER A 38 -9.83 -25.85 -4.04
N ALA A 39 -8.59 -25.36 -3.86
CA ALA A 39 -8.08 -24.10 -4.38
C ALA A 39 -7.36 -24.22 -5.75
N GLY A 40 -7.35 -25.40 -6.38
CA GLY A 40 -6.67 -25.63 -7.66
C GLY A 40 -5.14 -25.59 -7.58
N LEU A 41 -4.56 -25.81 -6.39
CA LEU A 41 -3.12 -25.83 -6.17
C LEU A 41 -2.57 -27.25 -6.27
N ASP A 42 -1.35 -27.40 -6.78
CA ASP A 42 -0.60 -28.65 -6.67
C ASP A 42 -0.17 -28.92 -5.21
N THR A 43 0.09 -30.18 -4.90
CA THR A 43 0.39 -30.66 -3.54
C THR A 43 1.58 -29.95 -2.91
N TRP A 44 2.62 -29.65 -3.71
CA TRP A 44 3.83 -28.99 -3.21
C TRP A 44 3.57 -27.54 -2.85
N SER A 45 2.88 -26.83 -3.73
CA SER A 45 2.45 -25.43 -3.48
C SER A 45 1.54 -25.30 -2.27
N ALA A 46 0.66 -26.28 -2.03
CA ALA A 46 -0.20 -26.30 -0.86
C ALA A 46 0.60 -26.46 0.45
N ILE A 47 1.58 -27.37 0.48
CA ILE A 47 2.45 -27.59 1.63
C ILE A 47 3.32 -26.35 1.91
N CYS A 48 3.95 -25.78 0.86
CA CYS A 48 4.80 -24.60 1.03
C CYS A 48 4.02 -23.40 1.57
N ARG A 49 2.78 -23.18 1.11
CA ARG A 49 1.93 -22.12 1.63
C ARG A 49 1.55 -22.32 3.10
N SER A 50 1.29 -23.55 3.52
CA SER A 50 0.99 -23.83 4.94
C SER A 50 2.17 -23.56 5.86
N LEU A 51 3.40 -23.60 5.33
CA LEU A 51 4.64 -23.28 6.03
C LEU A 51 5.05 -21.80 5.88
N GLY A 52 4.23 -20.97 5.21
CA GLY A 52 4.55 -19.56 4.96
C GLY A 52 5.66 -19.36 3.91
N VAL A 53 6.03 -20.41 3.18
CA VAL A 53 7.04 -20.36 2.11
C VAL A 53 6.33 -20.20 0.77
N GLN A 54 6.71 -19.20 -0.03
CA GLN A 54 6.24 -19.12 -1.42
C GLN A 54 6.92 -20.22 -2.23
N ALA A 55 6.16 -21.23 -2.61
CA ALA A 55 6.64 -22.20 -3.58
C ALA A 55 6.80 -21.53 -4.94
N GLY A 56 8.03 -21.37 -5.38
CA GLY A 56 8.36 -21.00 -6.75
C GLY A 56 8.05 -22.19 -7.67
N SER A 57 6.79 -22.38 -8.03
CA SER A 57 6.47 -23.23 -9.18
C SER A 57 6.25 -22.31 -10.38
N PRO A 58 6.86 -22.61 -11.53
CA PRO A 58 6.42 -22.00 -12.76
C PRO A 58 5.01 -22.50 -13.03
N ALA A 59 4.00 -21.69 -12.70
CA ALA A 59 2.69 -21.90 -13.25
C ALA A 59 2.88 -21.90 -14.77
N GLN A 60 2.60 -23.01 -15.44
CA GLN A 60 2.37 -23.01 -16.86
C GLN A 60 1.12 -22.16 -17.08
N VAL A 61 1.35 -20.88 -17.30
CA VAL A 61 0.32 -19.98 -17.77
C VAL A 61 0.05 -20.38 -19.21
N THR A 62 -1.03 -21.13 -19.42
CA THR A 62 -1.65 -21.25 -20.75
C THR A 62 -1.77 -19.83 -21.29
N PRO A 63 -1.37 -19.56 -22.55
CA PRO A 63 -1.43 -18.21 -23.09
C PRO A 63 -2.90 -17.85 -23.41
N ALA A 64 -3.66 -17.52 -22.36
CA ALA A 64 -4.85 -16.69 -22.51
C ALA A 64 -4.34 -15.27 -22.62
N ALA A 65 -4.48 -14.69 -23.82
CA ALA A 65 -4.23 -13.33 -24.21
C ALA A 65 -3.31 -12.55 -23.23
N GLN A 66 -2.05 -12.43 -23.57
CA GLN A 66 -1.13 -11.50 -22.96
C GLN A 66 -1.69 -10.07 -23.13
N SER A 67 -2.65 -9.70 -22.30
CA SER A 67 -2.80 -8.32 -21.90
C SER A 67 -1.41 -7.96 -21.38
N ALA A 68 -0.64 -7.20 -22.14
CA ALA A 68 0.70 -6.76 -21.78
C ALA A 68 0.62 -6.31 -20.33
N ALA A 69 1.26 -7.06 -19.43
CA ALA A 69 1.16 -6.80 -18.00
C ALA A 69 1.64 -5.37 -17.78
N ARG A 70 0.72 -4.45 -17.51
CA ARG A 70 1.08 -3.05 -17.28
C ARG A 70 2.09 -3.05 -16.14
N PRO A 71 3.22 -2.34 -16.28
CA PRO A 71 4.27 -2.35 -15.28
C PRO A 71 3.70 -1.95 -13.91
N VAL A 72 4.14 -2.62 -12.86
CA VAL A 72 3.87 -2.26 -11.48
C VAL A 72 5.07 -1.50 -10.91
N SER A 73 4.85 -0.68 -9.90
CA SER A 73 5.95 0.05 -9.26
C SER A 73 6.98 -0.90 -8.68
N THR A 74 8.23 -0.65 -9.02
CA THR A 74 9.41 -1.32 -8.46
C THR A 74 10.10 -0.46 -7.40
N VAL A 75 9.56 0.73 -7.11
CA VAL A 75 10.12 1.63 -6.10
C VAL A 75 9.82 1.06 -4.72
N VAL A 76 10.88 0.63 -4.05
CA VAL A 76 10.85 0.13 -2.67
C VAL A 76 11.62 1.11 -1.78
N TRP A 77 11.27 1.18 -0.51
CA TRP A 77 12.04 1.91 0.47
C TRP A 77 13.00 0.94 1.18
N ASP A 78 14.22 1.42 1.37
CA ASP A 78 15.24 0.76 2.16
C ASP A 78 16.06 1.82 2.93
N ALA A 79 17.01 1.39 3.72
CA ALA A 79 17.87 2.28 4.49
C ALA A 79 18.64 3.26 3.60
N THR A 80 19.01 2.87 2.39
CA THR A 80 19.74 3.71 1.43
C THR A 80 18.87 4.87 0.96
N VAL A 81 17.66 4.58 0.50
CA VAL A 81 16.70 5.61 0.05
C VAL A 81 16.33 6.56 1.20
N ILE A 82 16.09 6.03 2.41
CA ILE A 82 15.77 6.87 3.58
C ILE A 82 16.93 7.81 3.91
N ASN A 83 18.17 7.31 3.91
CA ASN A 83 19.36 8.11 4.16
C ASN A 83 19.56 9.18 3.07
N GLN A 84 19.38 8.84 1.79
CA GLN A 84 19.45 9.80 0.69
C GLN A 84 18.41 10.91 0.82
N LEU A 85 17.14 10.57 1.14
CA LEU A 85 16.09 11.55 1.37
C LEU A 85 16.41 12.46 2.57
N SER A 86 17.00 11.92 3.63
CA SER A 86 17.38 12.68 4.82
C SER A 86 18.55 13.62 4.57
N ALA A 87 19.51 13.22 3.70
CA ALA A 87 20.69 13.99 3.32
C ALA A 87 20.46 14.91 2.12
N ALA A 88 19.23 15.04 1.63
CA ALA A 88 18.88 15.76 0.41
C ALA A 88 19.32 17.24 0.44
N ASN A 89 19.73 17.75 -0.72
CA ASN A 89 20.06 19.16 -0.90
C ASN A 89 18.80 20.03 -0.82
N LYS A 90 18.57 20.66 0.33
CA LYS A 90 17.37 21.47 0.63
C LYS A 90 17.27 22.71 -0.28
N GLN A 91 18.42 23.33 -0.61
CA GLN A 91 18.43 24.53 -1.46
C GLN A 91 18.04 24.18 -2.89
N LEU A 92 18.59 23.10 -3.43
CA LEU A 92 18.20 22.58 -4.75
C LEU A 92 16.71 22.25 -4.79
N GLY A 93 16.19 21.58 -3.77
CA GLY A 93 14.77 21.23 -3.67
C GLY A 93 13.86 22.45 -3.67
N ALA A 94 14.20 23.49 -2.90
CA ALA A 94 13.45 24.74 -2.84
C ALA A 94 13.45 25.48 -4.18
N GLN A 95 14.63 25.54 -4.84
CA GLN A 95 14.76 26.21 -6.16
C GLN A 95 13.92 25.48 -7.22
N LEU A 96 14.07 24.15 -7.35
CA LEU A 96 13.32 23.37 -8.33
C LEU A 96 11.79 23.43 -8.06
N ALA A 97 11.39 23.46 -6.80
CA ALA A 97 9.97 23.60 -6.45
C ALA A 97 9.39 24.91 -6.99
N GLN A 98 10.13 26.03 -6.88
CA GLN A 98 9.72 27.32 -7.42
C GLN A 98 9.77 27.37 -8.96
N ASP A 99 10.81 26.84 -9.56
CA ASP A 99 11.05 26.98 -11.00
C ASP A 99 10.15 26.06 -11.84
N ILE A 100 9.82 24.87 -11.33
CA ILE A 100 9.13 23.83 -12.09
C ILE A 100 7.74 23.52 -11.54
N CYS A 101 7.59 23.42 -10.22
CA CYS A 101 6.38 22.83 -9.61
C CYS A 101 5.35 23.87 -9.20
N ALA A 102 5.79 25.08 -8.79
CA ALA A 102 4.95 26.10 -8.15
C ALA A 102 3.82 26.60 -9.05
N ALA A 103 4.02 26.60 -10.37
CA ALA A 103 2.99 27.05 -11.33
C ALA A 103 1.66 26.30 -11.19
N CYS A 104 1.72 25.01 -10.84
CA CYS A 104 0.56 24.15 -10.69
C CYS A 104 0.26 23.82 -9.22
N HIS A 105 1.31 23.53 -8.44
CA HIS A 105 1.15 23.06 -7.06
C HIS A 105 1.21 24.18 -6.01
N GLY A 106 1.34 25.45 -6.44
CA GLY A 106 1.46 26.61 -5.57
C GLY A 106 2.87 26.78 -5.01
N GLN A 107 3.22 28.02 -4.68
CA GLN A 107 4.58 28.39 -4.19
C GLN A 107 4.93 27.72 -2.86
N THR A 108 3.93 27.44 -2.04
CA THR A 108 4.08 26.77 -0.74
C THR A 108 3.80 25.27 -0.80
N GLY A 109 3.55 24.71 -2.00
CA GLY A 109 3.09 23.35 -2.17
C GLY A 109 1.61 23.14 -1.79
N ILE A 110 0.88 24.23 -1.52
CA ILE A 110 -0.57 24.25 -1.38
C ILE A 110 -1.13 24.78 -2.69
N SER A 111 -1.75 23.91 -3.46
CA SER A 111 -2.28 24.27 -4.77
C SER A 111 -3.53 25.16 -4.62
N PRO A 112 -3.68 26.20 -5.46
CA PRO A 112 -4.92 26.98 -5.52
C PRO A 112 -6.01 26.29 -6.35
N ASP A 113 -5.70 25.22 -7.10
CA ASP A 113 -6.59 24.57 -8.04
C ASP A 113 -6.73 23.07 -7.70
N SER A 114 -7.96 22.59 -7.58
CA SER A 114 -8.28 21.21 -7.25
C SER A 114 -7.85 20.16 -8.29
N GLN A 115 -7.46 20.58 -9.49
CA GLN A 115 -6.88 19.70 -10.50
C GLN A 115 -5.46 19.26 -10.13
N PHE A 116 -4.76 20.05 -9.31
CA PHE A 116 -3.39 19.80 -8.88
C PHE A 116 -3.35 19.51 -7.39
N PRO A 117 -2.85 18.35 -6.94
CA PRO A 117 -2.85 18.02 -5.53
C PRO A 117 -1.90 18.91 -4.71
N HIS A 118 -2.24 19.11 -3.43
CA HIS A 118 -1.31 19.65 -2.46
C HIS A 118 -0.11 18.71 -2.27
N LEU A 119 1.09 19.27 -2.22
CA LEU A 119 2.34 18.55 -2.00
C LEU A 119 2.94 18.81 -0.62
N SER A 120 2.63 19.98 -0.04
CA SER A 120 3.12 20.41 1.27
C SER A 120 2.80 19.39 2.37
N GLY A 121 3.78 19.07 3.22
CA GLY A 121 3.64 18.11 4.32
C GLY A 121 3.38 16.67 3.90
N GLN A 122 3.63 16.33 2.64
CA GLN A 122 3.56 14.94 2.17
C GLN A 122 4.80 14.16 2.58
N SER A 123 4.68 12.86 2.83
CA SER A 123 5.83 12.00 3.08
C SER A 123 6.88 12.13 1.97
N ALA A 124 8.16 12.31 2.35
CA ALA A 124 9.26 12.40 1.38
C ALA A 124 9.30 11.16 0.48
N PHE A 125 9.14 9.98 1.07
CA PHE A 125 9.12 8.73 0.30
C PHE A 125 7.89 8.65 -0.62
N ALA A 126 6.73 9.14 -0.19
CA ALA A 126 5.55 9.15 -1.05
C ALA A 126 5.77 10.02 -2.30
N ILE A 127 6.38 11.20 -2.16
CA ILE A 127 6.72 12.07 -3.30
C ILE A 127 7.78 11.41 -4.18
N TYR A 128 8.87 10.91 -3.57
CA TYR A 128 9.93 10.19 -4.25
C TYR A 128 9.36 9.07 -5.13
N LYS A 129 8.53 8.22 -4.53
CA LYS A 129 7.88 7.13 -5.25
C LYS A 129 7.01 7.63 -6.40
N GLN A 130 6.18 8.65 -6.18
CA GLN A 130 5.31 9.14 -7.25
C GLN A 130 6.09 9.75 -8.42
N LEU A 131 7.15 10.49 -8.16
CA LEU A 131 8.00 11.07 -9.23
C LEU A 131 8.71 9.98 -10.02
N HIS A 132 9.25 8.96 -9.36
CA HIS A 132 9.83 7.79 -10.03
C HIS A 132 8.80 7.01 -10.87
N ASP A 133 7.61 6.79 -10.32
CA ASP A 133 6.55 6.09 -11.03
C ASP A 133 6.03 6.87 -12.25
N TYR A 134 5.96 8.19 -12.17
CA TYR A 134 5.66 9.04 -13.33
C TYR A 134 6.80 9.02 -14.36
N ARG A 135 8.05 9.13 -13.92
CA ARG A 135 9.21 9.12 -14.79
C ARG A 135 9.36 7.82 -15.57
N SER A 136 9.11 6.69 -14.91
CA SER A 136 9.14 5.36 -15.52
C SER A 136 7.90 5.00 -16.33
N GLY A 137 6.82 5.81 -16.24
CA GLY A 137 5.54 5.54 -16.90
C GLY A 137 4.66 4.51 -16.22
N VAL A 138 5.07 3.99 -15.04
CA VAL A 138 4.26 3.08 -14.21
C VAL A 138 2.99 3.80 -13.70
N ARG A 139 3.12 5.06 -13.33
CA ARG A 139 2.02 5.98 -13.15
C ARG A 139 1.99 6.96 -14.32
N GLN A 140 0.84 7.11 -14.96
CA GLN A 140 0.70 7.98 -16.12
C GLN A 140 -0.24 9.16 -15.83
N ASN A 141 0.15 10.34 -16.29
CA ASN A 141 -0.67 11.54 -16.30
C ASN A 141 -0.13 12.46 -17.40
N ALA A 142 -1.02 13.08 -18.16
CA ALA A 142 -0.63 13.88 -19.33
C ALA A 142 0.28 15.06 -18.99
N LEU A 143 0.21 15.60 -17.77
CA LEU A 143 1.04 16.72 -17.31
C LEU A 143 2.25 16.23 -16.52
N MET A 144 2.05 15.35 -15.53
CA MET A 144 3.13 14.96 -14.61
C MET A 144 4.15 14.01 -15.23
N THR A 145 3.77 13.14 -16.17
CA THR A 145 4.71 12.21 -16.80
C THR A 145 5.83 12.94 -17.54
N PRO A 146 5.54 13.90 -18.46
CA PRO A 146 6.59 14.67 -19.10
C PRO A 146 7.47 15.44 -18.11
N VAL A 147 6.88 16.07 -17.09
CA VAL A 147 7.65 16.80 -16.06
C VAL A 147 8.60 15.84 -15.33
N ALA A 148 8.13 14.71 -14.86
CA ALA A 148 8.97 13.77 -14.11
C ALA A 148 10.08 13.15 -14.97
N GLN A 149 9.87 13.00 -16.26
CA GLN A 149 10.88 12.48 -17.21
C GLN A 149 12.08 13.40 -17.37
N THR A 150 11.96 14.69 -17.06
CA THR A 150 13.09 15.63 -17.11
C THR A 150 13.93 15.65 -15.84
N LEU A 151 13.48 15.01 -14.75
CA LEU A 151 14.12 15.06 -13.44
C LEU A 151 15.20 13.98 -13.30
N THR A 152 16.35 14.36 -12.74
CA THR A 152 17.39 13.41 -12.29
C THR A 152 17.03 12.81 -10.93
N ASP A 153 17.74 11.76 -10.50
CA ASP A 153 17.52 11.14 -9.17
C ASP A 153 17.78 12.15 -8.03
N ASP A 154 18.86 12.94 -8.12
CA ASP A 154 19.17 13.95 -7.10
C ASP A 154 18.10 15.04 -7.03
N GLN A 155 17.52 15.43 -8.17
CA GLN A 155 16.43 16.39 -8.21
C GLN A 155 15.14 15.83 -7.61
N ILE A 156 14.83 14.55 -7.88
CA ILE A 156 13.69 13.86 -7.25
C ILE A 156 13.87 13.77 -5.74
N ILE A 157 15.06 13.40 -5.27
CA ILE A 157 15.40 13.34 -3.85
C ILE A 157 15.26 14.72 -3.18
N ALA A 158 15.81 15.76 -3.82
CA ALA A 158 15.74 17.13 -3.31
C ALA A 158 14.31 17.66 -3.21
N LEU A 159 13.50 17.49 -4.25
CA LEU A 159 12.07 17.86 -4.27
C LEU A 159 11.27 17.09 -3.23
N SER A 160 11.53 15.80 -3.08
CA SER A 160 10.83 14.95 -2.12
C SER A 160 11.05 15.40 -0.68
N ASN A 161 12.29 15.72 -0.33
CA ASN A 161 12.64 16.27 0.98
C ASN A 161 12.03 17.67 1.18
N HIS A 162 12.13 18.54 0.16
CA HIS A 162 11.60 19.90 0.23
C HIS A 162 10.11 19.90 0.64
N TYR A 163 9.27 19.21 -0.12
CA TYR A 163 7.82 19.18 0.16
C TYR A 163 7.47 18.52 1.48
N ALA A 164 8.25 17.54 1.93
CA ALA A 164 8.04 16.89 3.21
C ALA A 164 8.33 17.81 4.40
N THR A 165 9.23 18.78 4.24
CA THR A 165 9.57 19.76 5.30
C THR A 165 8.63 20.95 5.37
N LEU A 166 7.78 21.15 4.35
CA LEU A 166 6.79 22.21 4.36
C LEU A 166 5.64 21.84 5.29
N THR A 167 5.19 22.81 6.06
CA THR A 167 3.99 22.64 6.88
C THR A 167 2.77 22.66 5.96
N ARG A 168 2.02 21.58 5.96
CA ARG A 168 0.65 21.61 5.45
C ARG A 168 -0.08 22.56 6.40
N GLY A 169 -0.41 23.79 5.93
CA GLY A 169 -1.09 24.77 6.77
C GLY A 169 -2.22 24.08 7.51
N THR A 170 -2.35 24.36 8.80
CA THR A 170 -3.54 23.96 9.53
C THR A 170 -4.71 24.52 8.74
N LEU A 171 -5.35 23.68 7.97
CA LEU A 171 -6.71 23.95 7.58
C LEU A 171 -7.43 23.94 8.91
N ASP A 172 -7.58 25.16 9.48
CA ASP A 172 -8.27 25.40 10.75
C ASP A 172 -9.77 25.16 10.51
N ARG A 173 -10.09 23.91 10.23
CA ARG A 173 -11.43 23.40 10.06
C ARG A 173 -11.64 22.24 11.02
N ARG A 174 -11.75 22.62 12.27
CA ARG A 174 -12.62 21.88 13.18
C ARG A 174 -14.07 22.19 12.79
N LEU A 175 -14.45 21.81 11.58
CA LEU A 175 -15.85 21.53 11.35
C LEU A 175 -16.07 20.18 12.05
N GLU A 176 -16.93 20.18 13.05
CA GLU A 176 -17.59 18.97 13.51
C GLU A 176 -18.37 18.45 12.29
N VAL A 177 -17.64 17.78 11.39
CA VAL A 177 -18.27 16.97 10.37
C VAL A 177 -19.04 15.95 11.16
N GLN A 178 -20.36 16.05 11.15
CA GLN A 178 -21.22 14.92 11.51
C GLN A 178 -20.93 13.85 10.45
N ALA A 179 -19.80 13.19 10.63
CA ALA A 179 -19.40 12.11 9.75
C ALA A 179 -20.51 11.05 9.83
N ASP A 180 -21.05 10.71 8.68
CA ASP A 180 -21.93 9.54 8.58
C ASP A 180 -21.24 8.39 9.36
N HIS A 181 -21.91 7.84 10.35
CA HIS A 181 -21.37 6.79 11.22
C HIS A 181 -20.77 5.61 10.44
N ARG A 182 -21.25 5.38 9.22
CA ARG A 182 -20.69 4.37 8.32
C ARG A 182 -19.29 4.75 7.84
N ILE A 183 -19.09 6.03 7.52
CA ILE A 183 -17.81 6.56 7.04
C ILE A 183 -16.81 6.64 8.21
N ASP A 184 -17.19 7.12 9.37
CA ASP A 184 -16.33 7.11 10.56
C ASP A 184 -15.85 5.68 10.87
N ARG A 185 -16.75 4.68 10.79
CA ARG A 185 -16.39 3.28 10.97
C ARG A 185 -15.41 2.79 9.89
N LEU A 186 -15.67 3.08 8.60
CA LEU A 186 -14.75 2.71 7.51
C LEU A 186 -13.36 3.31 7.73
N VAL A 187 -13.29 4.56 8.16
CA VAL A 187 -12.03 5.25 8.43
C VAL A 187 -11.29 4.62 9.59
N ARG A 188 -11.94 4.35 10.71
CA ARG A 188 -11.30 3.90 11.97
C ARG A 188 -11.06 2.40 12.00
N THR A 189 -12.07 1.60 11.69
CA THR A 189 -12.05 0.15 11.87
C THR A 189 -12.17 -0.64 10.57
N GLY A 190 -12.63 0.01 9.50
CA GLY A 190 -12.86 -0.66 8.22
C GLY A 190 -14.16 -1.47 8.17
N ASP A 191 -14.20 -2.38 7.23
CA ASP A 191 -15.28 -3.36 7.04
C ASP A 191 -14.67 -4.76 6.84
N THR A 192 -14.63 -5.52 7.91
CA THR A 192 -14.02 -6.86 7.91
C THR A 192 -14.78 -7.85 7.02
N ALA A 193 -16.10 -7.68 6.86
CA ALA A 193 -16.90 -8.55 6.00
C ALA A 193 -16.52 -8.40 4.52
N ARG A 194 -16.13 -7.20 4.11
CA ARG A 194 -15.61 -6.91 2.76
C ARG A 194 -14.07 -6.99 2.67
N GLY A 195 -13.38 -7.27 3.78
CA GLY A 195 -11.92 -7.26 3.84
C GLY A 195 -11.33 -5.88 3.58
N ILE A 196 -11.98 -4.81 4.07
CA ILE A 196 -11.51 -3.42 3.99
C ILE A 196 -10.93 -3.06 5.36
N PRO A 197 -9.61 -2.82 5.49
CA PRO A 197 -9.01 -2.32 6.73
C PRO A 197 -9.40 -0.86 6.98
N GLY A 198 -9.32 -0.41 8.24
CA GLY A 198 -9.53 1.00 8.56
C GLY A 198 -8.53 1.89 7.81
N CYS A 199 -9.01 2.90 7.11
CA CYS A 199 -8.17 3.76 6.25
C CYS A 199 -7.04 4.42 7.04
N GLN A 200 -7.34 4.88 8.26
CA GLN A 200 -6.35 5.54 9.14
C GLN A 200 -5.26 4.60 9.64
N SER A 201 -5.45 3.27 9.59
CA SER A 201 -4.40 2.31 9.99
C SER A 201 -3.15 2.40 9.10
N CYS A 202 -3.33 2.86 7.85
CA CYS A 202 -2.24 3.11 6.92
C CYS A 202 -2.01 4.60 6.67
N HIS A 203 -3.08 5.40 6.46
CA HIS A 203 -2.97 6.82 6.14
C HIS A 203 -2.80 7.74 7.35
N GLY A 204 -2.94 7.21 8.57
CA GLY A 204 -2.84 8.00 9.80
C GLY A 204 -4.04 8.91 10.05
N THR A 205 -3.94 9.71 11.11
CA THR A 205 -4.97 10.66 11.54
C THR A 205 -4.53 12.10 11.31
N GLY A 206 -3.95 12.39 10.16
CA GLY A 206 -3.46 13.74 9.81
C GLY A 206 -1.95 13.82 9.54
N ALA A 207 -1.11 13.19 10.37
CA ALA A 207 0.35 13.23 10.22
C ALA A 207 0.93 12.19 9.24
N GLY A 208 0.09 11.41 8.58
CA GLY A 208 0.51 10.29 7.73
C GLY A 208 0.63 8.96 8.50
N GLY A 209 0.93 7.91 7.78
CA GLY A 209 1.09 6.54 8.26
C GLY A 209 2.51 6.01 8.06
N PRO A 210 2.66 4.70 7.79
CA PRO A 210 3.94 4.11 7.41
C PRO A 210 4.62 4.84 6.26
N VAL A 211 5.94 4.70 6.14
CA VAL A 211 6.82 5.47 5.24
C VAL A 211 6.29 5.53 3.79
N GLU A 212 5.78 4.43 3.27
CA GLU A 212 5.28 4.32 1.91
C GLU A 212 3.87 4.90 1.70
N THR A 213 3.18 5.26 2.77
CA THR A 213 1.78 5.68 2.69
C THR A 213 1.65 7.19 2.62
N PRO A 214 0.95 7.73 1.62
CA PRO A 214 0.77 9.16 1.52
C PRO A 214 -0.19 9.69 2.58
N THR A 215 0.07 10.90 3.07
CA THR A 215 -0.88 11.70 3.83
C THR A 215 -2.02 12.13 2.89
N ILE A 216 -3.26 11.88 3.28
CA ILE A 216 -4.45 12.20 2.47
C ILE A 216 -5.35 13.26 3.12
N SER A 217 -5.18 13.55 4.41
CA SER A 217 -5.91 14.61 5.12
C SER A 217 -5.62 15.98 4.50
N GLY A 218 -6.65 16.80 4.37
CA GLY A 218 -6.58 18.12 3.76
C GLY A 218 -6.29 18.14 2.26
N GLN A 219 -6.45 17.02 1.58
CA GLN A 219 -6.31 16.96 0.13
C GLN A 219 -7.65 17.24 -0.54
N PHE A 220 -7.65 17.80 -1.74
CA PHE A 220 -8.88 18.09 -2.48
C PHE A 220 -9.76 16.86 -2.65
N GLN A 221 -11.06 17.01 -2.36
CA GLN A 221 -12.06 15.96 -2.50
C GLN A 221 -12.07 15.36 -3.91
N GLN A 222 -12.06 16.21 -4.93
CA GLN A 222 -12.08 15.77 -6.33
C GLN A 222 -10.86 14.93 -6.68
N TYR A 223 -9.68 15.35 -6.18
CA TYR A 223 -8.45 14.60 -6.40
C TYR A 223 -8.51 13.23 -5.72
N LEU A 224 -8.94 13.15 -4.45
CA LEU A 224 -9.06 11.89 -3.71
C LEU A 224 -10.05 10.95 -4.38
N ALA A 225 -11.24 11.45 -4.77
CA ALA A 225 -12.25 10.65 -5.46
C ALA A 225 -11.71 10.10 -6.79
N LEU A 226 -11.04 10.94 -7.59
CA LEU A 226 -10.42 10.51 -8.84
C LEU A 226 -9.36 9.42 -8.61
N GLN A 227 -8.53 9.53 -7.55
CA GLN A 227 -7.51 8.52 -7.28
C GLN A 227 -8.13 7.19 -6.84
N LEU A 228 -9.17 7.20 -6.01
CA LEU A 228 -9.90 5.98 -5.63
C LEU A 228 -10.55 5.32 -6.84
N THR A 229 -11.23 6.08 -7.70
CA THR A 229 -11.83 5.57 -8.95
C THR A 229 -10.78 4.98 -9.89
N ASN A 230 -9.62 5.65 -10.02
CA ASN A 230 -8.53 5.16 -10.84
C ASN A 230 -7.90 3.87 -10.29
N TYR A 231 -7.85 3.69 -8.98
CA TYR A 231 -7.43 2.43 -8.38
C TYR A 231 -8.48 1.33 -8.57
N ALA A 232 -9.76 1.63 -8.33
CA ALA A 232 -10.86 0.69 -8.51
C ALA A 232 -10.94 0.15 -9.94
N SER A 233 -10.79 1.02 -10.94
CA SER A 233 -10.79 0.64 -12.36
C SER A 233 -9.47 0.01 -12.84
N GLY A 234 -8.40 0.08 -12.03
CA GLY A 234 -7.06 -0.33 -12.44
C GLY A 234 -6.38 0.61 -13.45
N ALA A 235 -6.91 1.80 -13.69
CA ALA A 235 -6.25 2.86 -14.46
C ALA A 235 -4.98 3.33 -13.74
N ARG A 236 -4.98 3.38 -12.41
CA ARG A 236 -3.81 3.58 -11.56
C ARG A 236 -3.41 2.26 -10.91
N ARG A 237 -2.14 1.85 -11.08
CA ARG A 237 -1.64 0.52 -10.67
C ARG A 237 -0.29 0.58 -9.94
N ASN A 238 0.12 1.74 -9.51
CA ASN A 238 1.42 1.95 -8.88
C ASN A 238 1.40 1.76 -7.35
N ASP A 239 0.35 1.18 -6.83
CA ASP A 239 0.19 0.85 -5.42
C ASP A 239 1.01 -0.39 -5.04
N VAL A 240 1.63 -0.35 -3.86
CA VAL A 240 2.43 -1.44 -3.32
C VAL A 240 1.53 -2.63 -3.00
N PHE A 241 1.87 -3.81 -3.52
CA PHE A 241 1.12 -5.06 -3.33
C PHE A 241 -0.36 -4.99 -3.73
N SER A 242 -0.72 -4.11 -4.64
CA SER A 242 -2.12 -3.90 -5.08
C SER A 242 -3.08 -3.47 -3.96
N ARG A 243 -2.57 -2.96 -2.83
CA ARG A 243 -3.38 -2.63 -1.64
C ARG A 243 -4.53 -1.67 -1.94
N MET A 244 -4.23 -0.55 -2.61
CA MET A 244 -5.27 0.44 -2.91
C MET A 244 -6.25 -0.03 -3.97
N ARG A 245 -5.80 -0.80 -4.96
CA ARG A 245 -6.70 -1.42 -5.95
C ARG A 245 -7.65 -2.41 -5.30
N ASP A 246 -7.14 -3.24 -4.40
CA ASP A 246 -7.97 -4.22 -3.69
C ASP A 246 -9.01 -3.54 -2.78
N ILE A 247 -8.63 -2.48 -2.07
CA ILE A 247 -9.54 -1.71 -1.22
C ILE A 247 -10.55 -0.93 -2.07
N ALA A 248 -10.08 -0.16 -3.05
CA ALA A 248 -10.90 0.74 -3.84
C ALA A 248 -11.95 0.00 -4.69
N SER A 249 -11.62 -1.20 -5.19
CA SER A 249 -12.58 -2.03 -5.94
C SER A 249 -13.78 -2.51 -5.13
N LYS A 250 -13.71 -2.44 -3.81
CA LYS A 250 -14.77 -2.86 -2.88
C LYS A 250 -15.62 -1.68 -2.38
N LEU A 251 -15.19 -0.45 -2.66
CA LEU A 251 -15.94 0.75 -2.27
C LEU A 251 -17.07 1.02 -3.26
N THR A 252 -18.21 1.47 -2.74
CA THR A 252 -19.28 2.03 -3.57
C THR A 252 -18.95 3.47 -3.99
N ASP A 253 -19.58 3.97 -5.05
CA ASP A 253 -19.41 5.35 -5.51
C ASP A 253 -19.78 6.37 -4.40
N GLU A 254 -20.79 6.06 -3.60
CA GLU A 254 -21.18 6.89 -2.46
C GLU A 254 -20.08 6.90 -1.40
N GLU A 255 -19.50 5.75 -1.06
CA GLU A 255 -18.38 5.67 -0.11
C GLU A 255 -17.14 6.41 -0.63
N VAL A 256 -16.82 6.29 -1.92
CA VAL A 256 -15.75 7.07 -2.56
C VAL A 256 -15.98 8.57 -2.37
N ARG A 257 -17.17 9.06 -2.65
CA ARG A 257 -17.53 10.47 -2.50
C ARG A 257 -17.42 10.94 -1.05
N LEU A 258 -18.01 10.18 -0.12
CA LEU A 258 -18.05 10.53 1.29
C LEU A 258 -16.67 10.45 1.97
N LEU A 259 -15.89 9.40 1.69
CA LEU A 259 -14.51 9.27 2.19
C LEU A 259 -13.62 10.40 1.69
N SER A 260 -13.76 10.76 0.41
CA SER A 260 -13.00 11.86 -0.18
C SER A 260 -13.36 13.20 0.46
N GLY A 261 -14.64 13.45 0.75
CA GLY A 261 -15.09 14.61 1.52
C GLY A 261 -14.54 14.63 2.94
N PHE A 262 -14.67 13.51 3.65
CA PHE A 262 -14.16 13.35 5.02
C PHE A 262 -12.68 13.74 5.13
N TYR A 263 -11.84 13.22 4.22
CA TYR A 263 -10.40 13.52 4.26
C TYR A 263 -10.05 14.92 3.74
N ALA A 264 -10.86 15.51 2.88
CA ALA A 264 -10.64 16.88 2.42
C ALA A 264 -10.87 17.93 3.52
N GLU A 265 -11.67 17.59 4.51
CA GLU A 265 -12.04 18.49 5.61
C GLU A 265 -11.15 18.34 6.86
N GLN A 266 -10.22 17.41 6.87
CA GLN A 266 -9.23 17.19 7.93
C GLN A 266 -7.94 17.96 7.66
#